data_ed2ecb420a638a989a1bb47272cacd7b
#
_entry.id   ed2ecb420a638a989a1bb47272cacd7b
#
_cell.length_a   1.000
_cell.length_b   1.000
_cell.length_c   1.000
_cell.angle_alpha   90.00
_cell.angle_beta   90.00
_cell.angle_gamma   90.00
#
_symmetry.space_group_name_H-M   'P 1'
#
loop_
_entity.id
_entity.type
_entity.pdbx_description
1 polymer ?
#
loop_
_entity_poly.entity_id
_entity_poly.type
_entity_poly.pdbx_seq_one_letter_code
_entity_poly.pdbx_strand_id
1 'polypeptide(L)'
;MNQIAYFKFFIFSLLLLAFPLEAKLLKPSQDGEKKEILIINGKRRLYYPVQAEGIHYSVNGPTRLEFISRYPVLKKKNKSNPYSYRIIVDDQDTIIVNHKYKVQKSIKSVQHPKHKYTYSGNYFINLSSGKHKVIIYPEKKLKYPVLMRVLSKEFGSVTKEKKILQPMVHQNSLKLQVGEDLVSYFECTSKYPLKIEANGNKTLRIMSRLQFSDSMGQEESYRIKVKEKNKIIGTYYFNTERSSNTQILKRMDKVPGKWRTCEINVPKGRHQYSIEIPDKDKAVLTRFILY
;
A
#
# COMPACT_ATOMS: atom_id res chain seq x y z
N MET A 1 -37.12 -57.88 29.63
CA MET A 1 -35.71 -57.83 29.12
C MET A 1 -35.64 -56.64 28.19
N ASN A 2 -35.13 -55.53 28.70
CA ASN A 2 -35.07 -54.27 27.95
C ASN A 2 -33.69 -54.11 27.34
N GLN A 3 -33.61 -54.02 26.01
CA GLN A 3 -32.41 -53.59 25.34
C GLN A 3 -32.49 -52.11 25.10
N ILE A 4 -31.60 -51.36 25.77
CA ILE A 4 -31.43 -49.92 25.58
C ILE A 4 -30.39 -49.75 24.47
N ALA A 5 -30.85 -49.29 23.31
CA ALA A 5 -29.95 -48.95 22.18
C ALA A 5 -29.30 -47.60 22.48
N TYR A 6 -27.97 -47.61 22.65
CA TYR A 6 -27.16 -46.38 22.72
C TYR A 6 -26.98 -45.81 21.30
N PHE A 7 -27.70 -44.75 21.02
CA PHE A 7 -27.51 -43.92 19.84
C PHE A 7 -26.28 -43.01 20.04
N LYS A 8 -25.12 -43.41 19.51
CA LYS A 8 -23.92 -42.56 19.52
C LYS A 8 -24.10 -41.48 18.47
N PHE A 9 -24.41 -40.28 18.94
CA PHE A 9 -24.39 -39.09 18.13
C PHE A 9 -22.93 -38.72 17.84
N PHE A 10 -22.47 -39.04 16.63
CA PHE A 10 -21.16 -38.62 16.15
C PHE A 10 -21.30 -37.20 15.65
N ILE A 11 -21.02 -36.23 16.56
CA ILE A 11 -20.91 -34.80 16.19
C ILE A 11 -19.61 -34.68 15.42
N PHE A 12 -19.70 -34.70 14.10
CA PHE A 12 -18.63 -34.34 13.19
C PHE A 12 -18.49 -32.81 13.27
N SER A 13 -17.65 -32.34 14.21
CA SER A 13 -17.26 -30.95 14.31
C SER A 13 -16.43 -30.64 13.07
N LEU A 14 -17.09 -30.07 12.06
CA LEU A 14 -16.46 -29.50 10.88
C LEU A 14 -15.69 -28.26 11.34
N LEU A 15 -14.45 -28.46 11.79
CA LEU A 15 -13.47 -27.38 11.99
C LEU A 15 -13.27 -26.73 10.62
N LEU A 16 -14.03 -25.69 10.34
CA LEU A 16 -13.72 -24.73 9.29
C LEU A 16 -12.37 -24.09 9.65
N LEU A 17 -11.30 -24.73 9.22
CA LEU A 17 -9.97 -24.16 9.18
C LEU A 17 -10.06 -22.91 8.28
N ALA A 18 -10.33 -21.75 8.89
CA ALA A 18 -10.11 -20.47 8.27
C ALA A 18 -8.60 -20.36 8.06
N PHE A 19 -8.10 -20.86 6.93
CA PHE A 19 -6.72 -20.65 6.52
C PHE A 19 -6.50 -19.13 6.48
N PRO A 20 -5.60 -18.58 7.31
CA PRO A 20 -5.24 -17.19 7.16
C PRO A 20 -4.76 -17.01 5.72
N LEU A 21 -5.28 -16.03 5.02
CA LEU A 21 -4.84 -15.67 3.67
C LEU A 21 -3.38 -15.21 3.79
N GLU A 22 -2.46 -16.16 3.74
CA GLU A 22 -1.03 -15.87 3.86
C GLU A 22 -0.56 -15.18 2.58
N ALA A 23 0.09 -14.04 2.79
CA ALA A 23 0.74 -13.35 1.71
C ALA A 23 1.91 -14.20 1.19
N LYS A 24 1.81 -14.69 -0.04
CA LYS A 24 2.83 -15.50 -0.71
C LYS A 24 3.97 -14.62 -1.19
N LEU A 25 5.21 -14.98 -0.83
CA LEU A 25 6.39 -14.34 -1.40
C LEU A 25 6.52 -14.72 -2.86
N LEU A 26 6.53 -13.71 -3.74
CA LEU A 26 6.85 -13.90 -5.14
C LEU A 26 8.36 -13.96 -5.33
N LYS A 27 8.80 -14.95 -6.10
CA LYS A 27 10.17 -15.04 -6.61
C LYS A 27 10.20 -14.39 -7.98
N PRO A 28 11.25 -13.60 -8.30
CA PRO A 28 11.43 -13.10 -9.67
C PRO A 28 11.46 -14.25 -10.68
N SER A 29 10.86 -14.04 -11.83
CA SER A 29 10.92 -14.97 -12.97
C SER A 29 12.22 -14.84 -13.76
N GLN A 30 12.84 -13.64 -13.73
CA GLN A 30 14.14 -13.33 -14.31
C GLN A 30 14.91 -12.38 -13.39
N ASP A 31 16.24 -12.40 -13.48
CA ASP A 31 17.17 -11.50 -12.77
C ASP A 31 17.06 -11.56 -11.22
N GLY A 32 16.54 -12.68 -10.71
CA GLY A 32 16.38 -12.96 -9.27
C GLY A 32 17.51 -13.79 -8.65
N GLU A 33 18.66 -13.92 -9.28
CA GLU A 33 19.77 -14.76 -8.82
C GLU A 33 20.39 -14.21 -7.53
N LYS A 34 20.59 -12.89 -7.48
CA LYS A 34 21.14 -12.22 -6.30
C LYS A 34 20.06 -12.07 -5.23
N LYS A 35 20.39 -12.48 -4.01
CA LYS A 35 19.49 -12.49 -2.87
C LYS A 35 20.15 -11.82 -1.67
N GLU A 36 19.33 -11.10 -0.90
CA GLU A 36 19.74 -10.48 0.36
C GLU A 36 18.80 -10.95 1.47
N ILE A 37 19.35 -11.52 2.52
CA ILE A 37 18.59 -11.98 3.69
C ILE A 37 18.74 -10.94 4.79
N LEU A 38 17.64 -10.31 5.15
CA LEU A 38 17.57 -9.38 6.28
C LEU A 38 16.97 -10.08 7.50
N ILE A 39 17.59 -9.89 8.64
CA ILE A 39 17.06 -10.30 9.95
C ILE A 39 16.29 -9.10 10.51
N ILE A 40 14.97 -9.24 10.64
CA ILE A 40 14.06 -8.20 11.10
C ILE A 40 13.21 -8.79 12.22
N ASN A 41 13.34 -8.24 13.44
CA ASN A 41 12.66 -8.76 14.63
C ASN A 41 12.88 -10.26 14.82
N GLY A 42 14.13 -10.72 14.67
CA GLY A 42 14.51 -12.12 14.81
C GLY A 42 14.14 -13.05 13.64
N LYS A 43 13.33 -12.58 12.69
CA LYS A 43 12.87 -13.37 11.54
C LYS A 43 13.72 -13.08 10.30
N ARG A 44 14.13 -14.12 9.58
CA ARG A 44 14.80 -13.99 8.28
C ARG A 44 13.80 -13.61 7.20
N ARG A 45 14.12 -12.57 6.42
CA ARG A 45 13.30 -12.07 5.32
C ARG A 45 14.14 -11.96 4.07
N LEU A 46 13.69 -12.60 2.99
CA LEU A 46 14.35 -12.59 1.69
C LEU A 46 13.96 -11.36 0.92
N TYR A 47 14.95 -10.67 0.36
CA TYR A 47 14.83 -9.54 -0.54
C TYR A 47 15.63 -9.79 -1.81
N TYR A 48 15.26 -9.10 -2.89
CA TYR A 48 15.96 -9.11 -4.17
C TYR A 48 16.47 -7.69 -4.47
N PRO A 49 17.77 -7.50 -4.76
CA PRO A 49 18.29 -6.21 -5.14
C PRO A 49 17.81 -5.83 -6.57
N VAL A 50 17.24 -4.64 -6.71
CA VAL A 50 16.79 -4.10 -8.00
C VAL A 50 18.02 -3.63 -8.76
N GLN A 51 18.48 -4.41 -9.74
CA GLN A 51 19.61 -4.11 -10.61
C GLN A 51 19.19 -3.18 -11.77
N ALA A 52 20.14 -2.76 -12.60
CA ALA A 52 19.87 -1.90 -13.75
C ALA A 52 18.93 -2.57 -14.76
N GLU A 53 19.06 -3.87 -14.93
CA GLU A 53 18.25 -4.73 -15.81
C GLU A 53 16.81 -4.89 -15.30
N GLY A 54 16.56 -4.46 -14.06
CA GLY A 54 15.29 -4.65 -13.38
C GLY A 54 15.15 -6.04 -12.75
N ILE A 55 14.03 -6.29 -12.11
CA ILE A 55 13.59 -7.61 -11.67
C ILE A 55 12.18 -7.88 -12.19
N HIS A 56 11.98 -9.05 -12.76
CA HIS A 56 10.76 -9.42 -13.46
C HIS A 56 9.92 -10.40 -12.68
N TYR A 57 8.60 -10.23 -12.72
CA TYR A 57 7.64 -11.13 -12.11
C TYR A 57 6.55 -11.48 -13.12
N SER A 58 6.17 -12.75 -13.17
CA SER A 58 4.95 -13.21 -13.84
C SER A 58 3.90 -13.54 -12.78
N VAL A 59 2.74 -12.90 -12.85
CA VAL A 59 1.73 -12.94 -11.80
C VAL A 59 0.37 -13.23 -12.40
N ASN A 60 -0.35 -14.19 -11.85
CA ASN A 60 -1.74 -14.43 -12.22
C ASN A 60 -2.66 -13.62 -11.30
N GLY A 61 -3.56 -12.84 -11.90
CA GLY A 61 -4.62 -12.13 -11.21
C GLY A 61 -5.93 -12.94 -11.20
N PRO A 62 -6.92 -12.51 -10.41
CA PRO A 62 -6.93 -11.28 -9.65
C PRO A 62 -6.10 -11.40 -8.36
N THR A 63 -5.20 -10.45 -8.12
CA THR A 63 -4.37 -10.44 -6.92
C THR A 63 -3.95 -9.03 -6.52
N ARG A 64 -3.63 -8.85 -5.25
CA ARG A 64 -2.98 -7.64 -4.77
C ARG A 64 -1.50 -7.92 -4.54
N LEU A 65 -0.65 -7.09 -5.14
CA LEU A 65 0.77 -7.08 -4.88
C LEU A 65 1.13 -6.05 -3.81
N GLU A 66 1.96 -6.45 -2.87
CA GLU A 66 2.59 -5.58 -1.90
C GLU A 66 4.10 -5.54 -2.15
N PHE A 67 4.59 -4.36 -2.50
CA PHE A 67 6.01 -4.08 -2.72
C PHE A 67 6.61 -3.52 -1.43
N ILE A 68 7.48 -4.28 -0.80
CA ILE A 68 8.18 -3.89 0.43
C ILE A 68 9.62 -3.59 0.06
N SER A 69 9.99 -2.31 0.09
CA SER A 69 11.31 -1.85 -0.33
C SER A 69 12.14 -1.35 0.84
N ARG A 70 13.47 -1.50 0.75
CA ARG A 70 14.45 -0.95 1.69
C ARG A 70 15.68 -0.48 0.94
N TYR A 71 16.32 0.56 1.47
CA TYR A 71 17.54 1.08 0.88
C TYR A 71 18.74 0.84 1.79
N PRO A 72 19.85 0.26 1.27
CA PRO A 72 21.08 0.05 2.02
C PRO A 72 21.82 1.37 2.25
N VAL A 73 22.40 1.54 3.44
CA VAL A 73 23.17 2.73 3.83
C VAL A 73 24.42 2.30 4.59
N LEU A 74 25.59 2.69 4.12
CA LEU A 74 26.85 2.36 4.80
C LEU A 74 27.16 3.28 5.98
N LYS A 75 26.90 4.58 5.85
CA LYS A 75 27.23 5.57 6.89
C LYS A 75 26.01 5.87 7.75
N LYS A 76 26.17 5.86 9.08
CA LYS A 76 25.17 6.34 10.02
C LYS A 76 24.94 7.84 9.82
N LYS A 77 24.04 8.23 8.95
CA LYS A 77 23.51 9.59 8.92
C LYS A 77 22.14 9.56 9.59
N ASN A 78 21.92 10.40 10.60
CA ASN A 78 20.61 10.61 11.22
C ASN A 78 19.59 11.23 10.25
N LYS A 79 20.01 11.54 9.03
CA LYS A 79 19.20 12.09 7.95
C LYS A 79 18.38 11.01 7.28
N SER A 80 17.21 11.38 6.79
CA SER A 80 16.39 10.50 5.96
C SER A 80 17.08 10.26 4.62
N ASN A 81 17.02 9.02 4.14
CA ASN A 81 17.65 8.58 2.89
C ASN A 81 16.56 8.47 1.82
N PRO A 82 16.57 9.30 0.78
CA PRO A 82 15.65 9.19 -0.32
C PRO A 82 16.08 8.05 -1.24
N TYR A 83 15.10 7.33 -1.79
CA TYR A 83 15.29 6.36 -2.86
C TYR A 83 14.00 6.21 -3.66
N SER A 84 14.12 5.78 -4.90
CA SER A 84 12.99 5.63 -5.80
C SER A 84 13.19 4.43 -6.71
N TYR A 85 12.08 3.90 -7.22
CA TYR A 85 12.05 2.85 -8.22
C TYR A 85 10.79 2.99 -9.07
N ARG A 86 10.83 2.38 -10.25
CA ARG A 86 9.68 2.32 -11.18
C ARG A 86 9.10 0.91 -11.17
N ILE A 87 7.79 0.82 -11.25
CA ILE A 87 7.07 -0.42 -11.48
C ILE A 87 6.36 -0.28 -12.83
N ILE A 88 6.58 -1.23 -13.72
CA ILE A 88 5.92 -1.32 -15.02
C ILE A 88 5.00 -2.53 -14.98
N VAL A 89 3.74 -2.35 -15.36
CA VAL A 89 2.75 -3.41 -15.43
C VAL A 89 2.32 -3.54 -16.88
N ASP A 90 2.47 -4.75 -17.45
CA ASP A 90 2.05 -5.13 -18.80
C ASP A 90 2.62 -4.21 -19.90
N ASP A 91 3.83 -3.69 -19.67
CA ASP A 91 4.53 -2.77 -20.56
C ASP A 91 3.76 -1.47 -20.89
N GLN A 92 2.69 -1.16 -20.17
CA GLN A 92 1.79 -0.02 -20.38
C GLN A 92 1.85 1.02 -19.27
N ASP A 93 1.62 0.59 -18.02
CA ASP A 93 1.54 1.49 -16.89
C ASP A 93 2.88 1.63 -16.18
N THR A 94 3.44 2.83 -16.14
CA THR A 94 4.64 3.15 -15.37
C THR A 94 4.28 3.89 -14.09
N ILE A 95 4.68 3.33 -12.96
CA ILE A 95 4.41 3.88 -11.63
C ILE A 95 5.75 4.22 -10.98
N ILE A 96 5.99 5.50 -10.70
CA ILE A 96 7.17 5.96 -9.98
C ILE A 96 6.87 6.02 -8.49
N VAL A 97 7.65 5.27 -7.70
CA VAL A 97 7.49 5.20 -6.25
C VAL A 97 8.67 5.88 -5.57
N ASN A 98 8.39 6.90 -4.78
CA ASN A 98 9.39 7.67 -4.04
C ASN A 98 9.28 7.44 -2.54
N HIS A 99 10.41 7.19 -1.91
CA HIS A 99 10.50 7.00 -0.46
C HIS A 99 11.60 7.85 0.15
N LYS A 100 11.42 8.24 1.41
CA LYS A 100 12.41 8.96 2.20
C LYS A 100 12.34 8.54 3.66
N TYR A 101 13.20 7.62 4.06
CA TYR A 101 13.16 7.04 5.40
C TYR A 101 14.49 7.15 6.16
N LYS A 102 14.40 7.18 7.49
CA LYS A 102 15.54 7.02 8.39
C LYS A 102 16.00 5.56 8.40
N VAL A 103 17.22 5.34 8.89
CA VAL A 103 17.76 4.00 9.11
C VAL A 103 17.04 3.33 10.28
N GLN A 104 16.65 2.08 10.11
CA GLN A 104 16.13 1.19 11.15
C GLN A 104 17.30 0.40 11.77
N LYS A 105 17.65 0.73 13.01
CA LYS A 105 18.87 0.20 13.66
C LYS A 105 18.83 -1.31 13.92
N SER A 106 17.65 -1.91 14.09
CA SER A 106 17.46 -3.31 14.47
C SER A 106 17.65 -4.31 13.31
N ILE A 107 17.87 -3.83 12.07
CA ILE A 107 18.01 -4.68 10.90
C ILE A 107 19.46 -5.06 10.68
N LYS A 108 19.69 -6.35 10.46
CA LYS A 108 21.00 -6.91 10.08
C LYS A 108 20.88 -7.67 8.77
N SER A 109 21.87 -7.56 7.89
CA SER A 109 21.99 -8.42 6.72
C SER A 109 22.92 -9.59 7.01
N VAL A 110 22.62 -10.72 6.40
CA VAL A 110 23.47 -11.90 6.45
C VAL A 110 24.67 -11.72 5.50
N GLN A 111 24.43 -11.23 4.28
CA GLN A 111 25.47 -11.08 3.25
C GLN A 111 26.32 -9.81 3.46
N HIS A 112 25.69 -8.73 3.95
CA HIS A 112 26.34 -7.44 4.13
C HIS A 112 26.20 -6.91 5.57
N PRO A 113 26.91 -7.49 6.56
CA PRO A 113 26.71 -7.16 7.99
C PRO A 113 27.05 -5.71 8.34
N LYS A 114 27.89 -5.03 7.53
CA LYS A 114 28.26 -3.63 7.70
C LYS A 114 27.17 -2.65 7.19
N HIS A 115 26.26 -3.11 6.32
CA HIS A 115 25.17 -2.29 5.82
C HIS A 115 24.10 -2.07 6.89
N LYS A 116 23.51 -0.89 6.84
CA LYS A 116 22.29 -0.54 7.58
C LYS A 116 21.16 -0.34 6.54
N TYR A 117 19.92 -0.46 6.98
CA TYR A 117 18.78 -0.41 6.07
C TYR A 117 17.76 0.60 6.56
N THR A 118 17.09 1.25 5.63
CA THR A 118 15.99 2.16 5.95
C THR A 118 14.80 1.40 6.55
N TYR A 119 13.86 2.12 7.16
CA TYR A 119 12.52 1.58 7.36
C TYR A 119 11.94 1.13 6.01
N SER A 120 11.00 0.19 6.04
CA SER A 120 10.36 -0.28 4.80
C SER A 120 9.49 0.80 4.18
N GLY A 121 9.63 0.95 2.87
CA GLY A 121 8.63 1.60 2.04
C GLY A 121 7.68 0.54 1.49
N ASN A 122 6.37 0.76 1.63
CA ASN A 122 5.38 -0.16 1.13
C ASN A 122 4.56 0.51 0.01
N TYR A 123 4.31 -0.24 -1.05
CA TYR A 123 3.45 0.17 -2.14
C TYR A 123 2.55 -1.00 -2.55
N PHE A 124 1.34 -0.70 -3.06
CA PHE A 124 0.36 -1.73 -3.38
C PHE A 124 -0.22 -1.52 -4.77
N ILE A 125 -0.40 -2.62 -5.52
CA ILE A 125 -1.08 -2.65 -6.81
C ILE A 125 -2.11 -3.77 -6.77
N ASN A 126 -3.31 -3.50 -7.30
CA ASN A 126 -4.30 -4.52 -7.57
C ASN A 126 -4.22 -4.89 -9.04
N LEU A 127 -4.02 -6.17 -9.32
CA LEU A 127 -4.06 -6.73 -10.67
C LEU A 127 -5.44 -7.33 -10.94
N SER A 128 -5.96 -7.11 -12.14
CA SER A 128 -7.19 -7.72 -12.64
C SER A 128 -7.02 -9.22 -12.88
N SER A 129 -8.07 -9.89 -13.34
CA SER A 129 -7.98 -11.29 -13.80
C SER A 129 -7.11 -11.39 -15.04
N GLY A 130 -6.28 -12.42 -15.11
CA GLY A 130 -5.36 -12.68 -16.22
C GLY A 130 -3.91 -12.84 -15.78
N LYS A 131 -3.04 -13.03 -16.77
CA LYS A 131 -1.59 -13.12 -16.56
C LYS A 131 -0.98 -11.74 -16.77
N HIS A 132 -0.22 -11.28 -15.79
CA HIS A 132 0.42 -9.98 -15.80
C HIS A 132 1.93 -10.11 -15.73
N LYS A 133 2.62 -9.21 -16.43
CA LYS A 133 4.06 -8.99 -16.35
C LYS A 133 4.33 -7.76 -15.50
N VAL A 134 5.08 -7.92 -14.44
CA VAL A 134 5.46 -6.81 -13.55
C VAL A 134 6.96 -6.70 -13.49
N ILE A 135 7.49 -5.53 -13.85
CA ILE A 135 8.92 -5.26 -13.86
C ILE A 135 9.21 -4.11 -12.90
N ILE A 136 10.29 -4.24 -12.14
CA ILE A 136 10.74 -3.19 -11.21
C ILE A 136 12.13 -2.75 -11.63
N TYR A 137 12.28 -1.47 -11.95
CA TYR A 137 13.55 -0.83 -12.31
C TYR A 137 13.99 0.20 -11.27
N PRO A 138 15.29 0.48 -11.12
CA PRO A 138 15.72 1.67 -10.39
C PRO A 138 15.29 2.92 -11.18
N GLU A 139 14.72 3.91 -10.49
CA GLU A 139 14.34 5.19 -11.15
C GLU A 139 15.55 6.06 -11.45
N LYS A 140 16.56 6.01 -10.58
CA LYS A 140 17.80 6.79 -10.68
C LYS A 140 18.99 5.90 -10.35
N LYS A 141 20.16 6.26 -10.88
CA LYS A 141 21.40 5.63 -10.47
C LYS A 141 21.66 5.91 -8.99
N LEU A 142 21.47 4.90 -8.17
CA LEU A 142 21.72 4.93 -6.74
C LEU A 142 23.07 4.27 -6.43
N LYS A 143 23.67 4.65 -5.28
CA LYS A 143 24.95 4.06 -4.85
C LYS A 143 24.83 2.56 -4.56
N TYR A 144 23.69 2.14 -4.07
CA TYR A 144 23.35 0.75 -3.76
C TYR A 144 22.00 0.41 -4.38
N PRO A 145 21.75 -0.85 -4.76
CA PRO A 145 20.45 -1.27 -5.27
C PRO A 145 19.39 -1.18 -4.16
N VAL A 146 18.18 -0.79 -4.54
CA VAL A 146 17.01 -0.91 -3.66
C VAL A 146 16.74 -2.39 -3.45
N LEU A 147 16.53 -2.80 -2.21
CA LEU A 147 16.11 -4.16 -1.89
C LEU A 147 14.60 -4.27 -1.96
N MET A 148 14.09 -5.21 -2.72
CA MET A 148 12.67 -5.42 -2.97
C MET A 148 12.22 -6.80 -2.48
N ARG A 149 11.07 -6.85 -1.84
CA ARG A 149 10.33 -8.04 -1.49
C ARG A 149 8.89 -7.86 -1.96
N VAL A 150 8.43 -8.69 -2.89
CA VAL A 150 7.07 -8.62 -3.41
C VAL A 150 6.24 -9.77 -2.84
N LEU A 151 5.09 -9.42 -2.28
CA LEU A 151 4.12 -10.36 -1.77
C LEU A 151 2.87 -10.32 -2.64
N SER A 152 2.36 -11.49 -3.00
CA SER A 152 1.05 -11.66 -3.59
C SER A 152 0.05 -12.02 -2.50
N LYS A 153 -1.08 -11.33 -2.48
CA LYS A 153 -2.23 -11.65 -1.63
C LYS A 153 -3.41 -11.95 -2.53
N GLU A 154 -3.85 -13.16 -2.55
CA GLU A 154 -5.06 -13.52 -3.26
C GLU A 154 -6.24 -12.71 -2.70
N PHE A 155 -7.08 -12.20 -3.59
CA PHE A 155 -8.38 -11.73 -3.16
C PHE A 155 -9.17 -13.00 -2.81
N GLY A 156 -9.36 -13.25 -1.53
CA GLY A 156 -10.31 -14.29 -1.14
C GLY A 156 -11.61 -14.03 -1.90
N SER A 157 -12.17 -15.05 -2.50
CA SER A 157 -13.41 -15.04 -3.26
C SER A 157 -14.67 -14.68 -2.44
N VAL A 158 -14.47 -14.17 -1.25
CA VAL A 158 -15.54 -13.64 -0.42
C VAL A 158 -15.88 -12.28 -1.01
N THR A 159 -17.05 -12.16 -1.58
CA THR A 159 -17.81 -10.92 -1.77
C THR A 159 -17.97 -10.25 -0.41
N LYS A 160 -16.88 -9.69 0.13
CA LYS A 160 -16.94 -8.90 1.36
C LYS A 160 -17.76 -7.68 1.03
N GLU A 161 -18.85 -7.55 1.71
CA GLU A 161 -19.71 -6.37 1.67
C GLU A 161 -18.84 -5.12 1.80
N LYS A 162 -18.75 -4.34 0.72
CA LYS A 162 -17.97 -3.11 0.71
C LYS A 162 -18.77 -2.04 1.41
N LYS A 163 -18.30 -1.60 2.57
CA LYS A 163 -18.89 -0.48 3.27
C LYS A 163 -18.11 0.80 2.99
N ILE A 164 -18.76 1.80 2.42
CA ILE A 164 -18.19 3.13 2.29
C ILE A 164 -18.28 3.80 3.65
N LEU A 165 -17.13 4.24 4.20
CA LEU A 165 -17.08 4.95 5.47
C LEU A 165 -17.02 6.45 5.23
N GLN A 166 -17.73 7.18 6.08
CA GLN A 166 -17.63 8.63 6.17
C GLN A 166 -16.72 9.01 7.35
N PRO A 167 -15.84 10.00 7.20
CA PRO A 167 -15.08 10.52 8.32
C PRO A 167 -16.00 11.14 9.37
N MET A 168 -15.69 10.90 10.65
CA MET A 168 -16.38 11.54 11.78
C MET A 168 -16.03 13.03 11.88
N VAL A 169 -14.82 13.38 11.43
CA VAL A 169 -14.35 14.78 11.39
C VAL A 169 -13.85 15.05 9.98
N HIS A 170 -14.47 16.01 9.32
CA HIS A 170 -14.07 16.54 8.02
C HIS A 170 -14.55 17.99 7.88
N GLN A 171 -13.88 18.79 7.07
CA GLN A 171 -14.31 20.15 6.75
C GLN A 171 -15.19 20.16 5.50
N ASN A 172 -14.71 19.59 4.41
CA ASN A 172 -15.35 19.62 3.11
C ASN A 172 -15.62 18.22 2.57
N SER A 173 -16.85 18.02 2.06
CA SER A 173 -17.22 16.89 1.22
C SER A 173 -17.44 17.40 -0.20
N LEU A 174 -16.80 16.76 -1.18
CA LEU A 174 -16.84 17.16 -2.58
C LEU A 174 -17.33 15.98 -3.44
N LYS A 175 -18.14 16.29 -4.43
CA LYS A 175 -18.57 15.33 -5.45
C LYS A 175 -17.64 15.40 -6.65
N LEU A 176 -17.16 14.26 -7.10
CA LEU A 176 -16.39 14.11 -8.31
C LEU A 176 -17.22 13.39 -9.36
N GLN A 177 -17.21 13.92 -10.57
CA GLN A 177 -17.63 13.20 -11.75
C GLN A 177 -16.46 12.36 -12.22
N VAL A 178 -16.60 11.03 -12.22
CA VAL A 178 -15.60 10.05 -12.69
C VAL A 178 -16.22 9.24 -13.82
N GLY A 179 -15.93 9.62 -15.05
CA GLY A 179 -16.72 9.13 -16.19
C GLY A 179 -18.19 9.51 -16.03
N GLU A 180 -19.09 8.53 -15.96
CA GLU A 180 -20.54 8.73 -15.75
C GLU A 180 -20.95 8.72 -14.28
N ASP A 181 -20.05 8.32 -13.37
CA ASP A 181 -20.36 8.13 -11.96
C ASP A 181 -20.13 9.40 -11.13
N LEU A 182 -21.06 9.66 -10.20
CA LEU A 182 -20.91 10.66 -9.15
C LEU A 182 -20.40 10.04 -7.86
N VAL A 183 -19.22 10.45 -7.44
CA VAL A 183 -18.52 9.84 -6.29
C VAL A 183 -18.17 10.90 -5.26
N SER A 184 -18.52 10.65 -4.00
CA SER A 184 -18.19 11.54 -2.88
C SER A 184 -16.79 11.28 -2.36
N TYR A 185 -16.05 12.36 -2.15
CA TYR A 185 -14.73 12.40 -1.54
C TYR A 185 -14.69 13.45 -0.43
N PHE A 186 -13.75 13.29 0.50
CA PHE A 186 -13.51 14.21 1.61
C PHE A 186 -12.14 14.87 1.44
N GLU A 187 -12.13 16.20 1.57
CA GLU A 187 -10.89 16.97 1.46
C GLU A 187 -10.05 16.82 2.73
N CYS A 188 -8.78 16.49 2.55
CA CYS A 188 -7.78 16.40 3.60
C CYS A 188 -6.61 17.32 3.27
N THR A 189 -6.19 18.14 4.23
CA THR A 189 -5.05 19.04 4.11
C THR A 189 -4.16 18.95 5.34
N SER A 190 -3.05 19.65 5.35
CA SER A 190 -2.18 19.73 6.54
C SER A 190 -2.86 20.40 7.74
N LYS A 191 -3.82 21.30 7.50
CA LYS A 191 -4.58 22.02 8.55
C LYS A 191 -5.82 21.24 9.01
N TYR A 192 -6.42 20.47 8.12
CA TYR A 192 -7.69 19.78 8.34
C TYR A 192 -7.54 18.27 8.10
N PRO A 193 -7.00 17.56 9.11
CA PRO A 193 -6.93 16.11 9.07
C PRO A 193 -8.31 15.49 9.17
N LEU A 194 -8.47 14.29 8.61
CA LEU A 194 -9.71 13.53 8.73
C LEU A 194 -9.60 12.52 9.88
N LYS A 195 -10.70 12.30 10.58
CA LYS A 195 -10.81 11.21 11.55
C LYS A 195 -11.84 10.20 11.07
N ILE A 196 -11.44 8.94 11.01
CA ILE A 196 -12.30 7.85 10.58
C ILE A 196 -12.33 6.74 11.61
N GLU A 197 -13.50 6.14 11.75
CA GLU A 197 -13.69 4.97 12.61
C GLU A 197 -13.92 3.73 11.74
N ALA A 198 -13.27 2.66 12.12
CA ALA A 198 -13.42 1.37 11.47
C ALA A 198 -13.52 0.25 12.52
N ASN A 199 -14.47 -0.65 12.32
CA ASN A 199 -14.61 -1.86 13.12
C ASN A 199 -13.87 -3.02 12.46
N GLY A 200 -13.04 -3.68 13.23
CA GLY A 200 -12.09 -4.69 12.76
C GLY A 200 -12.62 -6.06 12.54
N ASN A 201 -11.79 -6.81 12.33
CA ASN A 201 -10.99 -7.71 11.52
C ASN A 201 -11.22 -7.53 10.00
N LYS A 202 -10.93 -6.37 9.51
CA LYS A 202 -11.23 -5.91 8.14
C LYS A 202 -10.05 -5.14 7.54
N THR A 203 -10.14 -4.82 6.28
CA THR A 203 -9.17 -3.95 5.59
C THR A 203 -9.82 -2.60 5.30
N LEU A 204 -9.19 -1.52 5.76
CA LEU A 204 -9.55 -0.16 5.41
C LEU A 204 -8.72 0.27 4.19
N ARG A 205 -9.38 0.48 3.06
CA ARG A 205 -8.78 1.08 1.85
C ARG A 205 -9.02 2.58 1.87
N ILE A 206 -7.94 3.33 1.72
CA ILE A 206 -7.94 4.78 1.54
C ILE A 206 -7.65 5.05 0.06
N MET A 207 -8.65 5.48 -0.68
CA MET A 207 -8.47 5.99 -2.03
C MET A 207 -8.20 7.48 -1.96
N SER A 208 -7.25 7.97 -2.74
CA SER A 208 -6.84 9.37 -2.71
C SER A 208 -6.59 9.94 -4.09
N ARG A 209 -6.86 11.24 -4.26
CA ARG A 209 -6.56 12.04 -5.45
C ARG A 209 -5.99 13.37 -5.02
N LEU A 210 -4.84 13.76 -5.53
CA LEU A 210 -4.31 15.11 -5.32
C LEU A 210 -5.21 16.10 -6.02
N GLN A 211 -5.49 17.25 -5.40
CA GLN A 211 -6.08 18.40 -6.09
C GLN A 211 -4.96 19.24 -6.71
N PHE A 212 -4.84 19.21 -8.03
CA PHE A 212 -3.89 20.05 -8.75
C PHE A 212 -4.42 21.48 -8.83
N SER A 213 -3.57 22.44 -8.52
CA SER A 213 -3.75 23.86 -8.82
C SER A 213 -3.01 24.25 -10.10
N ASP A 214 -3.28 25.42 -10.63
CA ASP A 214 -2.63 25.92 -11.85
C ASP A 214 -1.11 26.08 -11.69
N SER A 215 -0.64 26.33 -10.46
CA SER A 215 0.79 26.43 -10.13
C SER A 215 1.53 25.09 -10.09
N MET A 216 0.82 23.96 -10.14
CA MET A 216 1.42 22.62 -10.12
C MET A 216 1.70 22.13 -11.54
N GLY A 217 2.75 21.31 -11.69
CA GLY A 217 3.08 20.64 -12.95
C GLY A 217 2.05 19.59 -13.39
N GLN A 218 2.40 18.83 -14.43
CA GLN A 218 1.56 17.70 -14.89
C GLN A 218 1.62 16.53 -13.92
N GLU A 219 2.74 16.35 -13.24
CA GLU A 219 2.97 15.31 -12.26
C GLU A 219 3.37 15.91 -10.92
N GLU A 220 2.85 15.34 -9.84
CA GLU A 220 3.14 15.77 -8.48
C GLU A 220 3.19 14.58 -7.53
N SER A 221 3.96 14.73 -6.46
CA SER A 221 4.01 13.76 -5.38
C SER A 221 3.33 14.30 -4.12
N TYR A 222 2.71 13.41 -3.35
CA TYR A 222 2.13 13.75 -2.06
C TYR A 222 2.25 12.59 -1.08
N ARG A 223 1.99 12.89 0.19
CA ARG A 223 2.08 11.90 1.26
C ARG A 223 0.77 11.85 2.03
N ILE A 224 0.41 10.63 2.43
CA ILE A 224 -0.64 10.40 3.42
C ILE A 224 0.00 9.78 4.66
N LYS A 225 -0.18 10.41 5.81
CA LYS A 225 0.21 9.89 7.11
C LYS A 225 -1.02 9.38 7.84
N VAL A 226 -0.95 8.15 8.32
CA VAL A 226 -2.01 7.53 9.10
C VAL A 226 -1.53 7.33 10.52
N LYS A 227 -2.33 7.78 11.47
CA LYS A 227 -2.09 7.63 12.90
C LYS A 227 -3.24 6.89 13.57
N GLU A 228 -2.92 6.16 14.62
CA GLU A 228 -3.86 5.62 15.58
C GLU A 228 -3.40 6.00 16.99
N LYS A 229 -4.27 6.60 17.80
CA LYS A 229 -3.93 7.07 19.16
C LYS A 229 -2.60 7.84 19.20
N ASN A 230 -2.40 8.80 18.28
CA ASN A 230 -1.18 9.59 18.09
C ASN A 230 0.07 8.82 17.62
N LYS A 231 0.02 7.49 17.47
CA LYS A 231 1.10 6.68 16.92
C LYS A 231 1.00 6.62 15.40
N ILE A 232 2.08 6.91 14.70
CA ILE A 232 2.15 6.77 13.24
C ILE A 232 2.17 5.27 12.92
N ILE A 233 1.15 4.78 12.22
CA ILE A 233 1.06 3.41 11.74
C ILE A 233 1.57 3.27 10.30
N GLY A 234 1.50 4.34 9.51
CA GLY A 234 2.07 4.38 8.16
C GLY A 234 2.21 5.79 7.61
N THR A 235 3.19 5.97 6.72
CA THR A 235 3.31 7.14 5.84
C THR A 235 3.48 6.62 4.42
N TYR A 236 2.51 6.95 3.57
CA TYR A 236 2.41 6.48 2.20
C TYR A 236 2.81 7.62 1.26
N TYR A 237 3.66 7.30 0.29
CA TYR A 237 4.18 8.25 -0.70
C TYR A 237 3.58 7.91 -2.05
N PHE A 238 3.00 8.90 -2.70
CA PHE A 238 2.37 8.74 -4.00
C PHE A 238 2.93 9.74 -4.99
N ASN A 239 3.07 9.29 -6.23
CA ASN A 239 3.22 10.13 -7.39
C ASN A 239 1.96 10.02 -8.24
N THR A 240 1.47 11.13 -8.77
CA THR A 240 0.24 11.17 -9.54
C THR A 240 0.31 12.26 -10.60
N GLU A 241 -0.46 12.10 -11.64
CA GLU A 241 -0.64 13.06 -12.73
C GLU A 241 -2.08 13.56 -12.77
N ARG A 242 -2.32 14.66 -13.49
CA ARG A 242 -3.67 15.21 -13.70
C ARG A 242 -4.55 14.17 -14.36
N SER A 243 -5.81 14.05 -13.92
CA SER A 243 -6.78 13.14 -14.51
C SER A 243 -7.51 13.84 -15.66
N SER A 244 -7.62 13.18 -16.80
CA SER A 244 -8.36 13.69 -17.96
C SER A 244 -9.86 13.36 -17.92
N ASN A 245 -10.26 12.38 -17.10
CA ASN A 245 -11.64 11.86 -17.05
C ASN A 245 -12.33 12.08 -15.70
N THR A 246 -11.81 12.98 -14.88
CA THR A 246 -12.40 13.27 -13.56
C THR A 246 -12.45 14.76 -13.34
N GLN A 247 -13.59 15.25 -12.84
CA GLN A 247 -13.81 16.65 -12.51
C GLN A 247 -14.34 16.79 -11.09
N ILE A 248 -13.99 17.91 -10.42
CA ILE A 248 -14.57 18.27 -9.13
C ILE A 248 -15.77 19.17 -9.41
N LEU A 249 -16.96 18.73 -9.01
CA LEU A 249 -18.14 19.56 -9.17
C LEU A 249 -18.04 20.83 -8.33
N LYS A 250 -18.40 21.98 -8.91
CA LYS A 250 -18.37 23.30 -8.26
C LYS A 250 -16.96 23.84 -7.92
N ARG A 251 -15.90 23.24 -8.45
CA ARG A 251 -14.51 23.72 -8.31
C ARG A 251 -13.75 23.54 -9.62
N MET A 252 -13.99 24.42 -10.57
CA MET A 252 -13.35 24.36 -11.89
C MET A 252 -11.87 24.80 -11.87
N ASP A 253 -11.44 25.48 -10.81
CA ASP A 253 -10.06 25.93 -10.56
C ASP A 253 -9.12 24.79 -10.10
N LYS A 254 -9.65 23.58 -9.89
CA LYS A 254 -8.89 22.43 -9.42
C LYS A 254 -9.11 21.21 -10.31
N VAL A 255 -8.03 20.55 -10.67
CA VAL A 255 -8.07 19.29 -11.43
C VAL A 255 -7.70 18.14 -10.50
N PRO A 256 -8.54 17.10 -10.37
CA PRO A 256 -8.17 15.94 -9.58
C PRO A 256 -7.08 15.13 -10.28
N GLY A 257 -6.14 14.63 -9.50
CA GLY A 257 -5.15 13.66 -9.98
C GLY A 257 -5.76 12.28 -10.23
N LYS A 258 -5.05 11.45 -10.96
CA LYS A 258 -5.35 10.01 -11.05
C LYS A 258 -5.36 9.43 -9.63
N TRP A 259 -6.29 8.54 -9.35
CA TRP A 259 -6.43 7.96 -8.01
C TRP A 259 -5.24 7.09 -7.60
N ARG A 260 -4.95 7.11 -6.32
CA ARG A 260 -3.97 6.25 -5.65
C ARG A 260 -4.63 5.60 -4.45
N THR A 261 -4.05 4.51 -3.95
CA THR A 261 -4.64 3.80 -2.82
C THR A 261 -3.58 3.25 -1.87
N CYS A 262 -3.91 3.26 -0.59
CA CYS A 262 -3.22 2.46 0.42
C CYS A 262 -4.23 1.70 1.26
N GLU A 263 -3.78 0.66 1.94
CA GLU A 263 -4.61 -0.21 2.75
C GLU A 263 -4.02 -0.43 4.13
N ILE A 264 -4.89 -0.50 5.10
CA ILE A 264 -4.59 -0.69 6.52
C ILE A 264 -5.37 -1.89 7.01
N ASN A 265 -4.70 -2.84 7.63
CA ASN A 265 -5.37 -3.91 8.35
C ASN A 265 -5.94 -3.33 9.65
N VAL A 266 -7.25 -3.40 9.81
CA VAL A 266 -7.97 -3.02 11.03
C VAL A 266 -8.06 -4.24 11.93
N PRO A 267 -7.43 -4.27 13.11
CA PRO A 267 -7.49 -5.40 14.03
C PRO A 267 -8.92 -5.62 14.55
N LYS A 268 -9.15 -6.69 15.30
CA LYS A 268 -10.46 -6.93 15.96
C LYS A 268 -10.76 -5.78 16.94
N GLY A 269 -11.98 -5.25 16.90
CA GLY A 269 -12.46 -4.17 17.77
C GLY A 269 -12.68 -2.86 17.02
N ARG A 270 -12.95 -1.81 17.78
CA ARG A 270 -13.22 -0.45 17.28
C ARG A 270 -11.93 0.35 17.26
N HIS A 271 -11.58 0.90 16.10
CA HIS A 271 -10.33 1.64 15.87
C HIS A 271 -10.63 3.00 15.27
N GLN A 272 -9.88 4.00 15.71
CA GLN A 272 -9.96 5.36 15.17
C GLN A 272 -8.62 5.75 14.55
N TYR A 273 -8.68 6.20 13.29
CA TYR A 273 -7.52 6.63 12.52
C TYR A 273 -7.61 8.11 12.21
N SER A 274 -6.49 8.81 12.36
CA SER A 274 -6.28 10.16 11.84
C SER A 274 -5.53 10.07 10.53
N ILE A 275 -6.07 10.70 9.50
CA ILE A 275 -5.47 10.80 8.16
C ILE A 275 -4.98 12.23 7.98
N GLU A 276 -3.69 12.38 7.75
CA GLU A 276 -3.03 13.69 7.66
C GLU A 276 -2.26 13.82 6.36
N ILE A 277 -2.23 15.02 5.80
CA ILE A 277 -1.38 15.39 4.66
C ILE A 277 -0.20 16.21 5.21
N PRO A 278 1.02 15.65 5.27
CA PRO A 278 2.19 16.37 5.79
C PRO A 278 2.66 17.53 4.91
N ASP A 279 2.24 17.53 3.64
CA ASP A 279 2.63 18.54 2.65
C ASP A 279 1.71 19.76 2.78
N LYS A 280 2.28 20.88 3.25
CA LYS A 280 1.50 22.07 3.67
C LYS A 280 0.76 22.77 2.52
N ASP A 281 1.28 22.63 1.32
CA ASP A 281 0.79 23.24 0.08
C ASP A 281 -0.16 22.34 -0.71
N LYS A 282 -0.51 21.15 -0.18
CA LYS A 282 -1.30 20.16 -0.91
C LYS A 282 -2.63 19.86 -0.24
N ALA A 283 -3.65 19.72 -1.08
CA ALA A 283 -4.97 19.22 -0.71
C ALA A 283 -5.22 17.89 -1.42
N VAL A 284 -5.70 16.92 -0.68
CA VAL A 284 -5.95 15.56 -1.17
C VAL A 284 -7.39 15.16 -0.91
N LEU A 285 -8.07 14.71 -1.94
CA LEU A 285 -9.40 14.13 -1.86
C LEU A 285 -9.28 12.67 -1.47
N THR A 286 -10.00 12.26 -0.43
CA THR A 286 -9.94 10.89 0.09
C THR A 286 -11.31 10.25 0.14
N ARG A 287 -11.35 8.94 -0.07
CA ARG A 287 -12.53 8.09 0.07
C ARG A 287 -12.14 6.81 0.80
N PHE A 288 -13.00 6.33 1.67
CA PHE A 288 -12.72 5.23 2.58
C PHE A 288 -13.65 4.06 2.29
N ILE A 289 -13.07 2.88 2.10
CA ILE A 289 -13.80 1.64 1.85
C ILE A 289 -13.32 0.59 2.86
N LEU A 290 -14.26 0.03 3.62
CA LEU A 290 -14.01 -1.06 4.55
C LEU A 290 -14.54 -2.38 3.96
N TYR A 291 -13.74 -3.45 3.96
CA TYR A 291 -14.12 -4.77 3.45
C TYR A 291 -13.40 -5.92 4.17
#